data_2c944aa955ae036990d7f31c69ac1327
#
_entry.id   2c944aa955ae036990d7f31c69ac1327
#
_cell.length_a   1.000
_cell.length_b   1.000
_cell.length_c   1.000
_cell.angle_alpha   90.00
_cell.angle_beta   90.00
_cell.angle_gamma   90.00
#
_symmetry.space_group_name_H-M   'P 1'
#
loop_
_entity.id
_entity.type
_entity.pdbx_description
1 polymer ?
#
loop_
_entity_poly.entity_id
_entity_poly.type
_entity_poly.pdbx_seq_one_letter_code
_entity_poly.pdbx_strand_id
1 'polypeptide(L)'
;MVAYTKLSPNHSGQRTHNIDRITPHCVVGQLSCESICGCFTSSSRQASCNYGIGKDGRISLCVEEKNRSWCSSSNANDQRAVTIECASDMSEPYAMNSAVYDSLVKLCTDICKRNGKKKLLWLGDKTKTLNYAPKSDEMVLTVHRWFANKSCPGDWLYSRLGNLAAKVTAALGGTAQTPTADKTVWYRVRKTWADAKSQIGAYKNLANAKACVDKHPGYSVFDVNGVNIYTSKTTTSAVPFKVKVAISDLNIRKGPGTNHARTKYIPVGVYTIVEVQSGTGSAKGWGRLKSGAGWIALDYAARI
;
A
#
# COMPACT_ATOMS: atom_id res chain seq x y z
N MET A 1 14.82 -9.18 16.87
CA MET A 1 14.04 -8.68 15.73
C MET A 1 14.61 -9.10 14.38
N VAL A 2 15.94 -9.03 14.14
CA VAL A 2 16.57 -9.53 12.91
C VAL A 2 16.48 -11.07 12.86
N ALA A 3 15.89 -11.61 11.78
CA ALA A 3 15.72 -13.05 11.57
C ALA A 3 16.81 -13.64 10.67
N TYR A 4 17.48 -12.82 9.88
CA TYR A 4 18.52 -13.24 8.95
C TYR A 4 19.59 -12.16 8.80
N THR A 5 20.84 -12.54 8.67
CA THR A 5 21.96 -11.61 8.43
C THR A 5 22.83 -12.12 7.30
N LYS A 6 23.01 -11.29 6.28
CA LYS A 6 23.99 -11.52 5.22
C LYS A 6 24.54 -10.17 4.77
N LEU A 7 25.75 -9.86 5.22
CA LEU A 7 26.33 -8.53 5.02
C LEU A 7 26.74 -8.31 3.57
N SER A 8 26.40 -7.15 3.05
CA SER A 8 26.77 -6.66 1.73
C SER A 8 28.16 -6.02 1.77
N PRO A 9 29.01 -6.22 0.76
CA PRO A 9 30.25 -5.44 0.61
C PRO A 9 30.02 -4.02 0.11
N ASN A 10 28.79 -3.69 -0.32
CA ASN A 10 28.44 -2.41 -0.94
C ASN A 10 28.08 -1.37 0.13
N HIS A 11 29.06 -0.85 0.83
CA HIS A 11 28.89 0.21 1.83
C HIS A 11 30.16 1.06 1.94
N SER A 12 30.06 2.27 2.47
CA SER A 12 31.19 3.20 2.59
C SER A 12 31.89 3.17 3.95
N GLY A 13 31.69 2.11 4.73
CA GLY A 13 32.19 2.07 6.12
C GLY A 13 31.40 3.00 7.05
N GLN A 14 32.03 3.41 8.12
CA GLN A 14 31.41 4.15 9.21
C GLN A 14 30.79 5.47 8.73
N ARG A 15 29.59 5.77 9.25
CA ARG A 15 28.88 7.03 9.01
C ARG A 15 29.66 8.22 9.55
N THR A 16 29.57 9.33 8.82
CA THR A 16 30.16 10.62 9.25
C THR A 16 29.15 11.52 9.98
N HIS A 17 27.88 11.08 10.08
CA HIS A 17 26.78 11.81 10.74
C HIS A 17 26.00 10.89 11.67
N ASN A 18 25.38 11.47 12.70
CA ASN A 18 24.41 10.78 13.51
C ASN A 18 23.19 10.35 12.68
N ILE A 19 22.58 9.23 13.07
CA ILE A 19 21.34 8.74 12.44
C ILE A 19 20.18 9.62 12.91
N ASP A 20 19.59 10.36 11.98
CA ASP A 20 18.41 11.21 12.20
C ASP A 20 17.40 11.12 11.05
N ARG A 21 17.59 10.15 10.13
CA ARG A 21 16.69 9.87 9.02
C ARG A 21 16.39 8.38 8.91
N ILE A 22 15.22 8.07 8.38
CA ILE A 22 14.86 6.74 7.90
C ILE A 22 14.36 6.88 6.45
N THR A 23 14.85 6.03 5.55
CA THR A 23 14.42 6.01 4.15
C THR A 23 13.88 4.63 3.81
N PRO A 24 12.55 4.42 3.85
CA PRO A 24 11.93 3.18 3.39
C PRO A 24 11.82 3.16 1.86
N HIS A 25 12.04 1.98 1.30
CA HIS A 25 12.00 1.69 -0.14
C HIS A 25 11.02 0.57 -0.45
N CYS A 26 10.67 0.38 -1.72
CA CYS A 26 10.02 -0.81 -2.25
C CYS A 26 11.02 -1.59 -3.12
N VAL A 27 11.18 -2.90 -2.84
CA VAL A 27 12.13 -3.75 -3.58
C VAL A 27 11.60 -4.20 -4.94
N VAL A 28 10.34 -3.87 -5.26
CA VAL A 28 9.65 -4.25 -6.51
C VAL A 28 9.64 -5.78 -6.69
N GLY A 29 9.14 -6.48 -5.69
CA GLY A 29 8.96 -7.93 -5.69
C GLY A 29 8.49 -8.47 -4.35
N GLN A 30 7.75 -9.58 -4.38
CA GLN A 30 7.29 -10.33 -3.21
C GLN A 30 8.41 -11.24 -2.69
N LEU A 31 9.56 -10.64 -2.34
CA LEU A 31 10.78 -11.35 -1.95
C LEU A 31 10.74 -11.77 -0.47
N SER A 32 11.47 -12.83 -0.14
CA SER A 32 11.81 -13.14 1.25
C SER A 32 12.92 -12.20 1.75
N CYS A 33 13.10 -12.11 3.07
CA CYS A 33 14.15 -11.25 3.62
C CYS A 33 15.56 -11.74 3.24
N GLU A 34 15.75 -13.05 3.06
CA GLU A 34 16.99 -13.65 2.55
C GLU A 34 17.26 -13.21 1.11
N SER A 35 16.23 -13.25 0.26
CA SER A 35 16.33 -12.83 -1.14
C SER A 35 16.66 -11.36 -1.26
N ILE A 36 16.09 -10.51 -0.41
CA ILE A 36 16.41 -9.06 -0.40
C ILE A 36 17.89 -8.85 -0.09
N CYS A 37 18.43 -9.47 0.97
CA CYS A 37 19.88 -9.40 1.24
C CYS A 37 20.70 -9.97 0.08
N GLY A 38 20.25 -11.08 -0.53
CA GLY A 38 20.89 -11.71 -1.68
C GLY A 38 21.09 -10.75 -2.87
N CYS A 39 20.18 -9.82 -3.08
CA CYS A 39 20.29 -8.80 -4.14
C CYS A 39 21.52 -7.89 -4.00
N PHE A 40 22.10 -7.80 -2.80
CA PHE A 40 23.17 -6.85 -2.49
C PHE A 40 24.53 -7.51 -2.17
N THR A 41 24.68 -8.82 -2.33
CA THR A 41 25.91 -9.56 -1.96
C THR A 41 27.02 -9.46 -3.00
N SER A 42 26.70 -9.19 -4.26
CA SER A 42 27.74 -8.97 -5.28
C SER A 42 28.27 -7.54 -5.19
N SER A 43 29.61 -7.38 -5.20
CA SER A 43 30.24 -6.07 -5.27
C SER A 43 29.89 -5.29 -6.55
N SER A 44 29.60 -6.01 -7.64
CA SER A 44 29.17 -5.40 -8.91
C SER A 44 27.78 -4.74 -8.84
N ARG A 45 26.97 -5.06 -7.81
CA ARG A 45 25.65 -4.48 -7.64
C ARG A 45 25.68 -2.97 -7.39
N GLN A 46 26.75 -2.45 -6.74
CA GLN A 46 26.94 -1.04 -6.41
C GLN A 46 25.71 -0.39 -5.73
N ALA A 47 24.98 -1.18 -4.96
CA ALA A 47 23.82 -0.76 -4.17
C ALA A 47 23.66 -1.66 -2.94
N SER A 48 23.04 -1.15 -1.89
CA SER A 48 22.71 -1.91 -0.68
C SER A 48 21.65 -1.17 0.15
N CYS A 49 21.12 -1.85 1.17
CA CYS A 49 20.30 -1.25 2.22
C CYS A 49 20.81 -1.69 3.60
N ASN A 50 20.38 -1.02 4.68
CA ASN A 50 20.67 -1.50 6.02
C ASN A 50 19.81 -2.73 6.34
N TYR A 51 18.51 -2.66 6.08
CA TYR A 51 17.57 -3.74 6.39
C TYR A 51 16.72 -4.12 5.18
N GLY A 52 16.32 -5.40 5.14
CA GLY A 52 15.29 -5.92 4.25
C GLY A 52 14.10 -6.44 5.05
N ILE A 53 12.87 -6.16 4.62
CA ILE A 53 11.64 -6.73 5.18
C ILE A 53 11.01 -7.62 4.12
N GLY A 54 11.02 -8.94 4.37
CA GLY A 54 10.44 -9.93 3.47
C GLY A 54 8.91 -9.91 3.48
N LYS A 55 8.30 -10.55 2.48
CA LYS A 55 6.85 -10.64 2.30
C LYS A 55 6.08 -11.23 3.49
N ASP A 56 6.76 -11.98 4.33
CA ASP A 56 6.25 -12.58 5.57
C ASP A 56 6.47 -11.70 6.81
N GLY A 57 7.06 -10.52 6.64
CA GLY A 57 7.39 -9.58 7.70
C GLY A 57 8.70 -9.88 8.43
N ARG A 58 9.44 -10.95 8.10
CA ARG A 58 10.76 -11.21 8.68
C ARG A 58 11.76 -10.15 8.20
N ILE A 59 12.69 -9.80 9.10
CA ILE A 59 13.65 -8.72 8.87
C ILE A 59 15.04 -9.31 8.69
N SER A 60 15.76 -8.83 7.68
CA SER A 60 17.16 -9.12 7.45
C SER A 60 18.06 -7.91 7.66
N LEU A 61 19.31 -8.14 8.07
CA LEU A 61 20.38 -7.15 8.15
C LEU A 61 21.33 -7.35 6.97
N CYS A 62 21.43 -6.32 6.13
CA CYS A 62 22.27 -6.31 4.94
C CYS A 62 23.52 -5.42 5.10
N VAL A 63 23.41 -4.29 5.79
CA VAL A 63 24.52 -3.43 6.19
C VAL A 63 24.28 -2.97 7.63
N GLU A 64 25.28 -3.08 8.50
CA GLU A 64 25.18 -2.60 9.88
C GLU A 64 24.83 -1.12 9.95
N GLU A 65 24.00 -0.71 10.93
CA GLU A 65 23.56 0.69 11.03
C GLU A 65 24.69 1.70 11.19
N LYS A 66 25.79 1.31 11.82
CA LYS A 66 26.99 2.15 11.94
C LYS A 66 27.62 2.50 10.60
N ASN A 67 27.31 1.73 9.55
CA ASN A 67 27.86 1.90 8.21
C ASN A 67 26.83 2.54 7.27
N ARG A 68 27.34 3.35 6.34
CA ARG A 68 26.55 3.97 5.29
C ARG A 68 26.25 2.98 4.17
N SER A 69 24.99 2.58 3.99
CA SER A 69 24.53 1.84 2.80
C SER A 69 24.48 2.72 1.55
N TRP A 70 24.31 2.11 0.38
CA TRP A 70 24.18 2.78 -0.92
C TRP A 70 22.75 2.56 -1.46
N CYS A 71 21.77 3.31 -0.98
CA CYS A 71 20.37 3.01 -1.22
C CYS A 71 19.58 4.11 -1.90
N SER A 72 19.73 5.36 -1.44
CA SER A 72 18.84 6.44 -1.85
C SER A 72 19.34 7.26 -3.04
N SER A 73 20.47 6.90 -3.65
CA SER A 73 21.16 7.68 -4.67
C SER A 73 21.64 9.05 -4.16
N SER A 74 21.73 9.24 -2.86
CA SER A 74 22.21 10.47 -2.21
C SER A 74 23.16 10.13 -1.07
N ASN A 75 24.44 10.42 -1.27
CA ASN A 75 25.46 10.26 -0.23
C ASN A 75 25.08 11.00 1.06
N ALA A 76 24.68 12.26 0.93
CA ALA A 76 24.30 13.09 2.09
C ALA A 76 23.10 12.53 2.84
N ASN A 77 22.12 11.95 2.16
CA ASN A 77 21.00 11.30 2.81
C ASN A 77 21.43 9.99 3.47
N ASP A 78 22.16 9.12 2.74
CA ASP A 78 22.54 7.79 3.23
C ASP A 78 23.52 7.86 4.41
N GLN A 79 24.29 8.93 4.57
CA GLN A 79 25.09 9.18 5.77
C GLN A 79 24.25 9.36 7.04
N ARG A 80 23.01 9.86 6.90
CA ARG A 80 22.09 10.18 7.98
C ARG A 80 20.97 9.15 8.13
N ALA A 81 20.67 8.40 7.07
CA ALA A 81 19.48 7.56 7.00
C ALA A 81 19.78 6.08 7.25
N VAL A 82 18.97 5.43 8.09
CA VAL A 82 18.80 3.99 8.02
C VAL A 82 17.86 3.69 6.86
N THR A 83 18.31 2.86 5.91
CA THR A 83 17.58 2.51 4.69
C THR A 83 16.96 1.13 4.79
N ILE A 84 15.72 0.97 4.35
CA ILE A 84 14.94 -0.25 4.53
C ILE A 84 14.29 -0.63 3.21
N GLU A 85 14.67 -1.76 2.63
CA GLU A 85 13.99 -2.33 1.46
C GLU A 85 12.82 -3.22 1.90
N CYS A 86 11.63 -2.96 1.39
CA CYS A 86 10.40 -3.64 1.77
C CYS A 86 9.86 -4.45 0.59
N ALA A 87 9.47 -5.70 0.82
CA ALA A 87 8.76 -6.51 -0.16
C ALA A 87 7.46 -5.80 -0.60
N SER A 88 7.20 -5.78 -1.89
CA SER A 88 6.07 -5.06 -2.50
C SER A 88 5.60 -5.75 -3.76
N ASP A 89 4.47 -5.31 -4.33
CA ASP A 89 4.06 -5.71 -5.66
C ASP A 89 5.08 -5.27 -6.73
N MET A 90 5.01 -5.89 -7.90
CA MET A 90 5.94 -5.64 -9.01
C MET A 90 5.54 -4.46 -9.89
N SER A 91 4.34 -3.93 -9.70
CA SER A 91 3.77 -2.82 -10.47
C SER A 91 3.22 -1.74 -9.55
N GLU A 92 3.09 -0.52 -10.07
CA GLU A 92 2.44 0.57 -9.34
C GLU A 92 1.02 0.15 -8.85
N PRO A 93 0.67 0.52 -7.63
CA PRO A 93 1.35 1.45 -6.72
C PRO A 93 2.42 0.81 -5.82
N TYR A 94 2.97 -0.36 -6.16
CA TYR A 94 3.94 -1.17 -5.40
C TYR A 94 3.44 -1.46 -3.98
N ALA A 95 2.22 -2.01 -3.91
CA ALA A 95 1.56 -2.25 -2.63
C ALA A 95 2.33 -3.26 -1.76
N MET A 96 2.29 -3.02 -0.46
CA MET A 96 2.85 -3.92 0.56
C MET A 96 1.71 -4.57 1.33
N ASN A 97 1.86 -5.83 1.71
CA ASN A 97 0.90 -6.50 2.58
C ASN A 97 1.03 -6.02 4.05
N SER A 98 0.08 -6.42 4.89
CA SER A 98 0.03 -6.00 6.30
C SER A 98 1.25 -6.47 7.10
N ALA A 99 1.77 -7.68 6.86
CA ALA A 99 2.93 -8.21 7.58
C ALA A 99 4.18 -7.36 7.33
N VAL A 100 4.40 -6.93 6.08
CA VAL A 100 5.50 -6.02 5.71
C VAL A 100 5.33 -4.66 6.37
N TYR A 101 4.14 -4.07 6.29
CA TYR A 101 3.89 -2.74 6.84
C TYR A 101 3.98 -2.72 8.38
N ASP A 102 3.43 -3.73 9.05
CA ASP A 102 3.51 -3.83 10.51
C ASP A 102 4.95 -4.04 10.99
N SER A 103 5.74 -4.81 10.24
CA SER A 103 7.18 -4.97 10.52
C SER A 103 7.96 -3.69 10.26
N LEU A 104 7.59 -2.90 9.23
CA LEU A 104 8.18 -1.58 8.99
C LEU A 104 7.92 -0.63 10.17
N VAL A 105 6.69 -0.60 10.70
CA VAL A 105 6.35 0.20 11.91
C VAL A 105 7.22 -0.23 13.09
N LYS A 106 7.32 -1.53 13.36
CA LYS A 106 8.14 -2.08 14.47
C LYS A 106 9.62 -1.74 14.30
N LEU A 107 10.18 -1.95 13.10
CA LEU A 107 11.59 -1.68 12.82
C LEU A 107 11.90 -0.18 12.95
N CYS A 108 11.07 0.70 12.38
CA CYS A 108 11.23 2.14 12.54
C CYS A 108 11.17 2.58 14.02
N THR A 109 10.28 1.97 14.81
CA THR A 109 10.18 2.24 16.26
C THR A 109 11.47 1.85 16.98
N ASP A 110 12.04 0.69 16.66
CA ASP A 110 13.27 0.22 17.28
C ASP A 110 14.48 1.04 16.85
N ILE A 111 14.56 1.44 15.58
CA ILE A 111 15.58 2.36 15.07
C ILE A 111 15.50 3.68 15.85
N CYS A 112 14.32 4.25 16.01
CA CYS A 112 14.13 5.46 16.81
C CYS A 112 14.59 5.28 18.25
N LYS A 113 14.18 4.21 18.92
CA LYS A 113 14.53 3.93 20.33
C LYS A 113 16.04 3.87 20.54
N ARG A 114 16.78 3.07 19.75
CA ARG A 114 18.23 2.91 19.94
C ARG A 114 19.06 4.12 19.51
N ASN A 115 18.44 5.07 18.77
CA ASN A 115 19.04 6.35 18.43
C ASN A 115 18.52 7.51 19.32
N GLY A 116 17.86 7.21 20.45
CA GLY A 116 17.37 8.21 21.41
C GLY A 116 16.22 9.09 20.90
N LYS A 117 15.53 8.65 19.85
CA LYS A 117 14.47 9.43 19.21
C LYS A 117 13.10 9.13 19.83
N LYS A 118 12.31 10.17 20.07
CA LYS A 118 10.94 10.10 20.64
C LYS A 118 9.86 10.39 19.61
N LYS A 119 10.24 10.87 18.42
CA LYS A 119 9.30 11.22 17.34
C LYS A 119 9.87 10.81 15.99
N LEU A 120 8.99 10.26 15.14
CA LEU A 120 9.25 10.10 13.71
C LEU A 120 8.38 11.11 12.96
N LEU A 121 9.00 11.93 12.11
CA LEU A 121 8.34 13.02 11.39
C LEU A 121 8.23 12.70 9.90
N TRP A 122 7.08 13.00 9.32
CA TRP A 122 6.87 13.09 7.88
C TRP A 122 6.42 14.51 7.53
N LEU A 123 7.27 15.28 6.84
CA LEU A 123 6.99 16.67 6.52
C LEU A 123 6.29 16.85 5.15
N GLY A 124 6.18 15.75 4.37
CA GLY A 124 5.40 15.68 3.12
C GLY A 124 5.99 16.40 1.92
N ASP A 125 6.99 17.23 2.09
CA ASP A 125 7.62 18.07 1.07
C ASP A 125 9.14 17.89 1.05
N LYS A 126 9.72 17.75 -0.16
CA LYS A 126 11.16 17.55 -0.35
C LYS A 126 11.97 18.71 0.21
N THR A 127 11.69 19.93 -0.23
CA THR A 127 12.46 21.12 0.12
C THR A 127 12.38 21.39 1.62
N LYS A 128 11.18 21.34 2.17
CA LYS A 128 10.95 21.48 3.62
C LYS A 128 11.71 20.43 4.42
N THR A 129 11.68 19.16 3.98
CA THR A 129 12.34 18.04 4.69
C THR A 129 13.86 18.14 4.63
N LEU A 130 14.42 18.46 3.47
CA LEU A 130 15.88 18.52 3.31
C LEU A 130 16.51 19.72 4.00
N ASN A 131 15.75 20.81 4.17
CA ASN A 131 16.17 22.00 4.91
C ASN A 131 15.83 21.94 6.40
N TYR A 132 15.12 20.90 6.84
CA TYR A 132 14.76 20.73 8.25
C TYR A 132 15.95 20.22 9.06
N ALA A 133 16.23 20.89 10.17
CA ALA A 133 17.19 20.45 11.17
C ALA A 133 16.46 19.69 12.29
N PRO A 134 16.48 18.34 12.32
CA PRO A 134 15.78 17.58 13.35
C PRO A 134 16.36 17.89 14.72
N LYS A 135 15.49 18.01 15.73
CA LYS A 135 15.89 18.09 17.13
C LYS A 135 16.54 16.78 17.58
N SER A 136 17.19 16.80 18.71
CA SER A 136 17.89 15.61 19.23
C SER A 136 16.97 14.39 19.41
N ASP A 137 15.70 14.62 19.74
CA ASP A 137 14.66 13.60 19.95
C ASP A 137 13.81 13.30 18.70
N GLU A 138 14.16 13.85 17.53
CA GLU A 138 13.40 13.70 16.29
C GLU A 138 14.16 12.85 15.25
N MET A 139 13.42 12.01 14.53
CA MET A 139 13.82 11.27 13.34
C MET A 139 12.94 11.71 12.18
N VAL A 140 13.48 11.81 10.97
CA VAL A 140 12.73 12.30 9.81
C VAL A 140 12.68 11.25 8.70
N LEU A 141 11.52 11.05 8.09
CA LEU A 141 11.36 10.22 6.90
C LEU A 141 11.80 10.97 5.66
N THR A 142 12.59 10.29 4.82
CA THR A 142 12.94 10.70 3.47
C THR A 142 12.59 9.58 2.48
N VAL A 143 12.60 9.86 1.17
CA VAL A 143 12.24 8.88 0.14
C VAL A 143 13.17 8.97 -1.08
N HIS A 144 13.41 7.84 -1.73
CA HIS A 144 14.32 7.72 -2.87
C HIS A 144 13.94 8.64 -4.03
N ARG A 145 12.63 8.77 -4.35
CA ARG A 145 12.14 9.63 -5.43
C ARG A 145 12.52 11.11 -5.31
N TRP A 146 12.97 11.54 -4.14
CA TRP A 146 13.46 12.90 -3.95
C TRP A 146 14.91 13.10 -4.42
N PHE A 147 15.66 12.03 -4.59
CA PHE A 147 17.09 12.07 -4.89
C PHE A 147 17.42 11.55 -6.29
N ALA A 148 16.52 10.78 -6.90
CA ALA A 148 16.68 10.24 -8.24
C ALA A 148 15.33 10.14 -8.94
N ASN A 149 15.32 10.03 -10.27
CA ASN A 149 14.12 9.78 -11.06
C ASN A 149 13.68 8.32 -10.88
N LYS A 150 13.01 8.03 -9.79
CA LYS A 150 12.51 6.71 -9.36
C LYS A 150 11.10 6.82 -8.81
N SER A 151 10.28 5.77 -9.00
CA SER A 151 8.95 5.67 -8.37
C SER A 151 9.03 5.29 -6.88
N CYS A 152 10.16 4.71 -6.42
CA CYS A 152 10.35 4.28 -5.03
C CYS A 152 10.08 5.43 -4.03
N PRO A 153 9.33 5.16 -2.94
CA PRO A 153 8.90 3.87 -2.39
C PRO A 153 7.55 3.34 -2.92
N GLY A 154 7.08 3.81 -4.08
CA GLY A 154 5.75 3.55 -4.62
C GLY A 154 4.68 4.44 -4.00
N ASP A 155 3.59 4.66 -4.72
CA ASP A 155 2.51 5.54 -4.25
C ASP A 155 1.75 4.92 -3.08
N TRP A 156 1.74 3.59 -2.97
CA TRP A 156 1.12 2.91 -1.84
C TRP A 156 1.78 3.28 -0.52
N LEU A 157 3.12 3.20 -0.41
CA LEU A 157 3.84 3.56 0.82
C LEU A 157 3.93 5.08 0.98
N TYR A 158 4.16 5.82 -0.11
CA TYR A 158 4.28 7.27 -0.07
C TYR A 158 3.07 7.93 0.59
N SER A 159 1.85 7.52 0.22
CA SER A 159 0.61 8.02 0.82
C SER A 159 0.42 7.63 2.29
N ARG A 160 1.17 6.65 2.79
CA ARG A 160 1.09 6.12 4.16
C ARG A 160 2.22 6.58 5.07
N LEU A 161 3.18 7.37 4.57
CA LEU A 161 4.33 7.83 5.39
C LEU A 161 3.90 8.69 6.58
N GLY A 162 2.87 9.50 6.46
CA GLY A 162 2.29 10.23 7.59
C GLY A 162 1.67 9.29 8.65
N ASN A 163 0.99 8.23 8.21
CA ASN A 163 0.46 7.20 9.11
C ASN A 163 1.60 6.39 9.77
N LEU A 164 2.64 6.05 9.03
CA LEU A 164 3.85 5.40 9.56
C LEU A 164 4.47 6.25 10.67
N ALA A 165 4.69 7.54 10.40
CA ALA A 165 5.26 8.47 11.35
C ALA A 165 4.42 8.58 12.64
N ALA A 166 3.09 8.67 12.50
CA ALA A 166 2.16 8.73 13.62
C ALA A 166 2.16 7.46 14.47
N LYS A 167 2.12 6.27 13.83
CA LYS A 167 2.16 4.98 14.53
C LYS A 167 3.48 4.78 15.30
N VAL A 168 4.60 5.12 14.68
CA VAL A 168 5.92 5.01 15.31
C VAL A 168 6.01 5.97 16.50
N THR A 169 5.60 7.24 16.34
CA THR A 169 5.62 8.23 17.45
C THR A 169 4.73 7.79 18.61
N ALA A 170 3.55 7.25 18.34
CA ALA A 170 2.67 6.70 19.38
C ALA A 170 3.34 5.50 20.11
N ALA A 171 4.00 4.61 19.38
CA ALA A 171 4.72 3.46 19.95
C ALA A 171 5.97 3.87 20.76
N LEU A 172 6.48 5.09 20.57
CA LEU A 172 7.55 5.70 21.36
C LEU A 172 7.03 6.41 22.62
N GLY A 173 5.73 6.39 22.90
CA GLY A 173 5.10 7.09 24.02
C GLY A 173 4.93 8.61 23.78
N GLY A 174 5.21 9.06 22.57
CA GLY A 174 4.97 10.46 22.19
C GLY A 174 3.50 10.69 21.86
N THR A 175 3.00 11.91 22.08
CA THR A 175 1.78 12.35 21.41
C THR A 175 2.05 12.35 19.91
N ALA A 176 1.40 11.42 19.18
CA ALA A 176 1.44 11.42 17.74
C ALA A 176 1.06 12.85 17.30
N GLN A 177 1.96 13.53 16.59
CA GLN A 177 1.47 14.62 15.76
C GLN A 177 0.42 13.99 14.89
N THR A 178 -0.84 14.29 15.16
CA THR A 178 -1.88 14.13 14.14
C THR A 178 -1.25 14.75 12.90
N PRO A 179 -1.09 14.01 11.78
CA PRO A 179 -0.57 14.60 10.56
C PRO A 179 -1.31 15.92 10.47
N THR A 180 -0.58 17.05 10.49
CA THR A 180 -1.22 18.35 10.38
C THR A 180 -2.11 18.18 9.19
N ALA A 181 -3.41 18.01 9.46
CA ALA A 181 -4.39 17.89 8.41
C ALA A 181 -4.17 19.16 7.63
N ASP A 182 -3.51 19.02 6.48
CA ASP A 182 -3.46 20.10 5.52
C ASP A 182 -4.92 20.51 5.39
N LYS A 183 -5.25 21.74 5.75
CA LYS A 183 -6.63 22.24 5.82
C LYS A 183 -7.37 22.12 4.48
N THR A 184 -6.76 21.44 3.51
CA THR A 184 -7.21 21.24 2.14
C THR A 184 -7.20 19.78 1.67
N VAL A 185 -7.07 18.78 2.55
CA VAL A 185 -7.23 17.37 2.12
C VAL A 185 -8.68 17.12 1.74
N TRP A 186 -8.91 16.99 0.43
CA TRP A 186 -10.20 16.63 -0.11
C TRP A 186 -10.21 15.14 -0.45
N TYR A 187 -11.14 14.40 0.15
CA TYR A 187 -11.47 13.03 -0.21
C TYR A 187 -12.50 13.05 -1.33
N ARG A 188 -12.14 12.56 -2.51
CA ARG A 188 -13.04 12.54 -3.68
C ARG A 188 -13.70 11.17 -3.80
N VAL A 189 -15.01 11.19 -4.05
CA VAL A 189 -15.79 9.98 -4.28
C VAL A 189 -16.05 9.86 -5.78
N ARG A 190 -15.45 8.84 -6.40
CA ARG A 190 -15.49 8.57 -7.85
C ARG A 190 -15.61 7.07 -8.12
N LYS A 191 -15.96 6.68 -9.35
CA LYS A 191 -15.88 5.28 -9.79
C LYS A 191 -14.43 4.83 -9.95
N THR A 192 -13.62 5.65 -10.61
CA THR A 192 -12.15 5.51 -10.71
C THR A 192 -11.51 6.89 -10.56
N TRP A 193 -10.22 6.95 -10.22
CA TRP A 193 -9.52 8.24 -10.14
C TRP A 193 -9.48 8.97 -11.48
N ALA A 194 -9.25 8.22 -12.57
CA ALA A 194 -9.17 8.77 -13.93
C ALA A 194 -10.50 9.32 -14.44
N ASP A 195 -11.62 8.79 -13.96
CA ASP A 195 -12.96 9.25 -14.36
C ASP A 195 -13.42 10.42 -13.46
N ALA A 196 -12.88 11.61 -13.74
CA ALA A 196 -13.24 12.83 -13.02
C ALA A 196 -14.72 13.19 -13.16
N LYS A 197 -15.38 12.80 -14.26
CA LYS A 197 -16.81 13.07 -14.50
C LYS A 197 -17.72 12.23 -13.60
N SER A 198 -17.25 11.11 -13.09
CA SER A 198 -18.00 10.28 -12.14
C SER A 198 -18.00 10.83 -10.70
N GLN A 199 -17.36 11.96 -10.43
CA GLN A 199 -17.28 12.48 -9.07
C GLN A 199 -18.64 12.87 -8.51
N ILE A 200 -19.08 12.19 -7.45
CA ILE A 200 -20.35 12.47 -6.76
C ILE A 200 -20.17 13.22 -5.43
N GLY A 201 -18.94 13.41 -5.00
CA GLY A 201 -18.64 14.15 -3.78
C GLY A 201 -17.17 14.46 -3.58
N ALA A 202 -16.92 15.51 -2.79
CA ALA A 202 -15.61 15.83 -2.26
C ALA A 202 -15.78 16.28 -0.79
N TYR A 203 -15.03 15.65 0.11
CA TYR A 203 -15.20 15.79 1.55
C TYR A 203 -13.88 16.12 2.24
N LYS A 204 -13.89 17.04 3.19
CA LYS A 204 -12.74 17.28 4.08
C LYS A 204 -12.64 16.25 5.20
N ASN A 205 -13.72 15.52 5.46
CA ASN A 205 -13.78 14.46 6.47
C ASN A 205 -13.88 13.10 5.80
N LEU A 206 -12.93 12.20 6.09
CA LEU A 206 -12.90 10.85 5.54
C LEU A 206 -14.13 10.01 5.91
N ALA A 207 -14.70 10.20 7.12
CA ALA A 207 -15.89 9.47 7.54
C ALA A 207 -17.09 9.83 6.66
N ASN A 208 -17.26 11.13 6.29
CA ASN A 208 -18.31 11.56 5.39
C ASN A 208 -18.11 11.03 3.96
N ALA A 209 -16.87 10.95 3.49
CA ALA A 209 -16.56 10.36 2.20
C ALA A 209 -16.89 8.86 2.16
N LYS A 210 -16.54 8.12 3.22
CA LYS A 210 -16.90 6.71 3.38
C LYS A 210 -18.41 6.49 3.42
N ALA A 211 -19.14 7.29 4.21
CA ALA A 211 -20.60 7.23 4.29
C ALA A 211 -21.29 7.52 2.94
N CYS A 212 -20.66 8.37 2.09
CA CYS A 212 -21.12 8.58 0.73
C CYS A 212 -20.94 7.32 -0.11
N VAL A 213 -19.76 6.71 -0.08
CA VAL A 213 -19.45 5.48 -0.83
C VAL A 213 -20.35 4.32 -0.41
N ASP A 214 -20.65 4.18 0.89
CA ASP A 214 -21.53 3.12 1.42
C ASP A 214 -22.96 3.21 0.87
N LYS A 215 -23.40 4.41 0.47
CA LYS A 215 -24.69 4.65 -0.17
C LYS A 215 -24.65 4.54 -1.71
N HIS A 216 -23.46 4.47 -2.30
CA HIS A 216 -23.29 4.46 -3.76
C HIS A 216 -22.39 3.30 -4.19
N PRO A 217 -22.94 2.08 -4.35
CA PRO A 217 -22.17 0.92 -4.82
C PRO A 217 -21.42 1.20 -6.14
N GLY A 218 -20.18 0.72 -6.22
CA GLY A 218 -19.32 0.94 -7.39
C GLY A 218 -18.49 2.23 -7.33
N TYR A 219 -18.60 3.01 -6.26
CA TYR A 219 -17.76 4.17 -6.00
C TYR A 219 -16.67 3.86 -4.96
N SER A 220 -15.64 4.65 -4.97
CA SER A 220 -14.51 4.57 -4.02
C SER A 220 -14.13 5.97 -3.53
N VAL A 221 -13.54 6.03 -2.34
CA VAL A 221 -12.92 7.24 -1.83
C VAL A 221 -11.49 7.29 -2.32
N PHE A 222 -11.11 8.38 -2.93
CA PHE A 222 -9.74 8.68 -3.34
C PHE A 222 -9.18 9.86 -2.54
N ASP A 223 -7.92 9.78 -2.16
CA ASP A 223 -7.19 10.90 -1.59
C ASP A 223 -6.76 11.91 -2.67
N VAL A 224 -6.04 12.97 -2.28
CA VAL A 224 -5.56 14.02 -3.19
C VAL A 224 -4.59 13.52 -4.26
N ASN A 225 -3.96 12.37 -4.02
CA ASN A 225 -3.00 11.74 -4.93
C ASN A 225 -3.65 10.67 -5.82
N GLY A 226 -4.97 10.48 -5.72
CA GLY A 226 -5.70 9.48 -6.49
C GLY A 226 -5.59 8.06 -5.92
N VAL A 227 -5.07 7.91 -4.71
CA VAL A 227 -5.02 6.60 -4.06
C VAL A 227 -6.41 6.23 -3.57
N ASN A 228 -6.89 5.05 -3.98
CA ASN A 228 -8.12 4.48 -3.43
C ASN A 228 -7.90 4.10 -1.95
N ILE A 229 -8.51 4.85 -1.05
CA ILE A 229 -8.36 4.66 0.40
C ILE A 229 -9.57 3.98 1.05
N TYR A 230 -10.66 3.87 0.31
CA TYR A 230 -11.86 3.17 0.77
C TYR A 230 -12.75 2.83 -0.43
N THR A 231 -13.14 1.57 -0.51
CA THR A 231 -14.26 1.10 -1.34
C THR A 231 -15.26 0.47 -0.39
N SER A 232 -16.54 0.82 -0.53
CA SER A 232 -17.59 0.15 0.24
C SER A 232 -17.39 -1.35 0.09
N LYS A 233 -17.32 -2.08 1.21
CA LYS A 233 -17.53 -3.52 1.16
C LYS A 233 -18.93 -3.64 0.60
N THR A 234 -19.06 -4.10 -0.65
CA THR A 234 -20.33 -4.51 -1.19
C THR A 234 -20.98 -5.33 -0.07
N THR A 235 -22.08 -4.85 0.49
CA THR A 235 -22.87 -5.69 1.41
C THR A 235 -23.06 -6.96 0.63
N THR A 236 -22.43 -8.02 1.10
CA THR A 236 -22.71 -9.35 0.58
C THR A 236 -24.21 -9.48 0.74
N SER A 237 -24.94 -9.27 -0.35
CA SER A 237 -26.38 -9.46 -0.38
C SER A 237 -26.60 -10.79 0.28
N ALA A 238 -27.36 -10.81 1.40
CA ALA A 238 -27.57 -12.02 2.15
C ALA A 238 -27.91 -13.12 1.15
N VAL A 239 -27.02 -14.05 0.96
CA VAL A 239 -27.21 -15.22 0.10
C VAL A 239 -27.73 -16.35 0.97
N PRO A 240 -28.56 -17.23 0.41
CA PRO A 240 -29.03 -17.27 -0.97
C PRO A 240 -30.21 -16.33 -1.25
N PHE A 241 -30.27 -15.83 -2.52
CA PHE A 241 -31.45 -15.09 -3.01
C PHE A 241 -31.80 -15.52 -4.44
N LYS A 242 -33.03 -15.21 -4.88
CA LYS A 242 -33.48 -15.51 -6.24
C LYS A 242 -33.31 -14.32 -7.18
N VAL A 243 -33.01 -14.62 -8.42
CA VAL A 243 -32.99 -13.65 -9.53
C VAL A 243 -33.80 -14.18 -10.71
N LYS A 244 -34.46 -13.26 -11.44
CA LYS A 244 -35.11 -13.53 -12.71
C LYS A 244 -34.20 -13.06 -13.84
N VAL A 245 -33.81 -13.96 -14.73
CA VAL A 245 -33.14 -13.68 -15.99
C VAL A 245 -34.21 -13.62 -17.08
N ALA A 246 -34.28 -12.48 -17.78
CA ALA A 246 -35.30 -12.24 -18.81
C ALA A 246 -34.71 -12.20 -20.25
N ILE A 247 -33.39 -12.31 -20.40
CA ILE A 247 -32.68 -12.32 -21.68
C ILE A 247 -32.11 -13.71 -21.99
N SER A 248 -32.06 -14.11 -23.26
CA SER A 248 -31.64 -15.45 -23.67
C SER A 248 -30.15 -15.59 -23.96
N ASP A 249 -29.41 -14.49 -23.96
CA ASP A 249 -27.99 -14.41 -24.34
C ASP A 249 -27.04 -14.09 -23.17
N LEU A 250 -27.54 -14.16 -21.93
CA LEU A 250 -26.70 -13.95 -20.75
C LEU A 250 -25.73 -15.11 -20.56
N ASN A 251 -24.44 -14.78 -20.52
CA ASN A 251 -23.37 -15.77 -20.39
C ASN A 251 -23.22 -16.31 -18.96
N ILE A 252 -23.05 -17.62 -18.86
CA ILE A 252 -22.45 -18.27 -17.68
C ILE A 252 -20.93 -18.33 -17.90
N ARG A 253 -20.15 -17.97 -16.87
CA ARG A 253 -18.68 -17.98 -16.90
C ARG A 253 -18.10 -18.85 -15.79
N LYS A 254 -16.85 -19.30 -15.98
CA LYS A 254 -16.12 -20.13 -14.97
C LYS A 254 -15.76 -19.37 -13.70
N GLY A 255 -15.80 -18.02 -13.72
CA GLY A 255 -15.48 -17.16 -12.60
C GLY A 255 -16.17 -15.79 -12.71
N PRO A 256 -16.04 -14.95 -11.66
CA PRO A 256 -16.68 -13.64 -11.58
C PRO A 256 -15.92 -12.61 -12.43
N GLY A 257 -16.30 -12.44 -13.69
CA GLY A 257 -15.72 -11.45 -14.59
C GLY A 257 -15.74 -11.84 -16.05
N THR A 258 -15.72 -10.83 -16.95
CA THR A 258 -15.63 -11.03 -18.40
C THR A 258 -14.28 -11.60 -18.85
N ASN A 259 -13.26 -11.53 -18.01
CA ASN A 259 -11.95 -12.14 -18.18
C ASN A 259 -11.93 -13.66 -17.93
N HIS A 260 -13.03 -14.24 -17.40
CA HIS A 260 -13.16 -15.68 -17.26
C HIS A 260 -13.85 -16.31 -18.47
N ALA A 261 -13.46 -17.53 -18.82
CA ALA A 261 -14.01 -18.24 -19.97
C ALA A 261 -15.53 -18.43 -19.83
N ARG A 262 -16.24 -18.20 -20.95
CA ARG A 262 -17.67 -18.52 -21.11
C ARG A 262 -17.86 -20.02 -21.17
N THR A 263 -18.92 -20.53 -20.55
CA THR A 263 -19.32 -21.94 -20.64
C THR A 263 -20.51 -22.12 -21.61
N LYS A 264 -21.61 -21.40 -21.36
CA LYS A 264 -22.84 -21.42 -22.14
C LYS A 264 -23.70 -20.21 -21.85
N TYR A 265 -24.82 -20.05 -22.55
CA TYR A 265 -25.87 -19.12 -22.19
C TYR A 265 -26.76 -19.72 -21.10
N ILE A 266 -27.28 -18.86 -20.20
CA ILE A 266 -28.30 -19.26 -19.23
C ILE A 266 -29.70 -19.09 -19.87
N PRO A 267 -30.59 -20.08 -19.81
CA PRO A 267 -31.96 -19.93 -20.25
C PRO A 267 -32.72 -18.85 -19.47
N VAL A 268 -33.75 -18.26 -20.11
CA VAL A 268 -34.69 -17.38 -19.40
C VAL A 268 -35.34 -18.15 -18.25
N GLY A 269 -35.37 -17.57 -17.04
CA GLY A 269 -35.88 -18.26 -15.87
C GLY A 269 -35.49 -17.63 -14.54
N VAL A 270 -35.83 -18.35 -13.48
CA VAL A 270 -35.54 -17.96 -12.07
C VAL A 270 -34.41 -18.83 -11.52
N TYR A 271 -33.40 -18.17 -10.95
CA TYR A 271 -32.19 -18.84 -10.46
C TYR A 271 -31.85 -18.42 -9.03
N THR A 272 -31.27 -19.32 -8.27
CA THR A 272 -30.77 -19.02 -6.93
C THR A 272 -29.28 -18.68 -6.97
N ILE A 273 -28.94 -17.53 -6.41
CA ILE A 273 -27.56 -17.07 -6.22
C ILE A 273 -27.11 -17.43 -4.82
N VAL A 274 -25.96 -18.09 -4.71
CA VAL A 274 -25.39 -18.58 -3.43
C VAL A 274 -24.10 -17.86 -3.05
N GLU A 275 -23.58 -17.02 -3.94
CA GLU A 275 -22.39 -16.22 -3.70
C GLU A 275 -22.41 -15.01 -4.61
N VAL A 276 -21.90 -13.86 -4.16
CA VAL A 276 -21.73 -12.66 -4.97
C VAL A 276 -20.29 -12.17 -4.84
N GLN A 277 -19.65 -11.89 -5.98
CA GLN A 277 -18.32 -11.32 -6.04
C GLN A 277 -18.28 -10.17 -7.04
N SER A 278 -17.41 -9.19 -6.79
CA SER A 278 -17.06 -8.18 -7.79
C SER A 278 -16.21 -8.78 -8.90
N GLY A 279 -16.34 -8.27 -10.12
CA GLY A 279 -15.53 -8.72 -11.25
C GLY A 279 -15.72 -7.83 -12.47
N THR A 280 -14.77 -7.89 -13.41
CA THR A 280 -14.79 -7.08 -14.64
C THR A 280 -16.07 -7.32 -15.43
N GLY A 281 -16.71 -6.23 -15.93
CA GLY A 281 -17.84 -6.32 -16.84
C GLY A 281 -19.21 -6.46 -16.15
N SER A 282 -19.32 -6.23 -14.84
CA SER A 282 -20.60 -6.09 -14.15
C SER A 282 -20.47 -5.02 -13.04
N ALA A 283 -21.38 -4.05 -13.04
CA ALA A 283 -21.45 -3.02 -12.00
C ALA A 283 -22.14 -3.53 -10.73
N LYS A 284 -23.10 -4.47 -10.86
CA LYS A 284 -23.81 -5.11 -9.75
C LYS A 284 -23.08 -6.35 -9.21
N GLY A 285 -21.91 -6.69 -9.79
CA GLY A 285 -21.15 -7.88 -9.46
C GLY A 285 -21.64 -9.15 -10.18
N TRP A 286 -21.04 -10.27 -9.81
CA TRP A 286 -21.26 -11.59 -10.39
C TRP A 286 -21.88 -12.51 -9.35
N GLY A 287 -22.95 -13.19 -9.73
CA GLY A 287 -23.64 -14.14 -8.88
C GLY A 287 -23.31 -15.59 -9.24
N ARG A 288 -22.88 -16.42 -8.26
CA ARG A 288 -22.68 -17.85 -8.46
C ARG A 288 -24.01 -18.58 -8.35
N LEU A 289 -24.31 -19.33 -9.40
CA LEU A 289 -25.52 -20.14 -9.47
C LEU A 289 -25.47 -21.33 -8.48
N LYS A 290 -26.55 -21.58 -7.75
CA LYS A 290 -26.68 -22.73 -6.84
C LYS A 290 -26.49 -24.08 -7.56
N SER A 291 -26.81 -24.15 -8.86
CA SER A 291 -26.62 -25.35 -9.69
C SER A 291 -25.15 -25.73 -9.91
N GLY A 292 -24.18 -24.87 -9.53
CA GLY A 292 -22.76 -25.07 -9.81
C GLY A 292 -22.36 -24.77 -11.27
N ALA A 293 -23.27 -24.33 -12.14
CA ALA A 293 -23.00 -24.10 -13.56
C ALA A 293 -22.01 -22.95 -13.81
N GLY A 294 -21.80 -22.07 -12.83
CA GLY A 294 -20.86 -20.94 -12.89
C GLY A 294 -21.45 -19.64 -12.43
N TRP A 295 -20.93 -18.53 -13.01
CA TRP A 295 -21.20 -17.16 -12.60
C TRP A 295 -21.93 -16.39 -13.71
N ILE A 296 -22.92 -15.56 -13.32
CA ILE A 296 -23.64 -14.65 -14.21
C ILE A 296 -23.50 -13.21 -13.75
N ALA A 297 -23.51 -12.26 -14.68
CA ALA A 297 -23.51 -10.84 -14.39
C ALA A 297 -24.88 -10.40 -13.84
N LEU A 298 -24.89 -9.83 -12.63
CA LEU A 298 -26.14 -9.44 -11.94
C LEU A 298 -26.77 -8.16 -12.49
N ASP A 299 -26.09 -7.45 -13.43
CA ASP A 299 -26.69 -6.33 -14.16
C ASP A 299 -27.90 -6.77 -15.01
N TYR A 300 -27.90 -8.01 -15.47
CA TYR A 300 -28.90 -8.60 -16.39
C TYR A 300 -29.85 -9.58 -15.67
N ALA A 301 -29.85 -9.58 -14.34
CA ALA A 301 -30.65 -10.47 -13.52
C ALA A 301 -31.37 -9.67 -12.42
N ALA A 302 -32.69 -9.57 -12.52
CA ALA A 302 -33.50 -8.84 -11.53
C ALA A 302 -33.69 -9.66 -10.27
N ARG A 303 -33.36 -9.14 -9.10
CA ARG A 303 -33.61 -9.76 -7.80
C ARG A 303 -35.13 -9.81 -7.53
N ILE A 304 -35.62 -10.96 -7.03
CA ILE A 304 -37.02 -11.22 -6.68
C ILE A 304 -37.12 -11.80 -5.28
#